data_9e97fe7df3831a71fb3521b896fc434b
#
_entry.id   9e97fe7df3831a71fb3521b896fc434b
#
_cell.length_a   1.000
_cell.length_b   1.000
_cell.length_c   1.000
_cell.angle_alpha   90.00
_cell.angle_beta   90.00
_cell.angle_gamma   90.00
#
_symmetry.space_group_name_H-M   'P 1'
#
loop_
_entity.id
_entity.type
_entity.pdbx_description
1 polymer ?
#
loop_
_entity_poly.entity_id
_entity_poly.type
_entity_poly.pdbx_seq_one_letter_code
_entity_poly.pdbx_strand_id
1 'polypeptide(L)'
;METRAVLGILFSYCSKLSALEQFVPSLELVYRKLPFGLAETGLCFQPAEGSGCSAEVTQTSLVWFCSPRTSSQWLDHWTRQRLKWWRKFALSPSDFSSNEVQQEELEQAASRGVRIIYNFPWGQEVLETLWSRGDAELLHIHKGDRSKLQHRDGRKSLPHVVSITANMDRGAMAFLSNSLQQLKREESKQKLHQRKVLKLHPVLAPIKVALNIARGATVELRQICEGLLQEFLEAKISVWPGYLETLPTSMEQLNAKYDEMGVLFTIIIGENTLESGLLQVRSRDTTIKETMHISEIKNFLFRYISAADNI
;
A
#
# COMPACT_ATOMS: atom_id res chain seq x y z
N MET A 1 25.19 26.00 11.71
CA MET A 1 25.18 24.56 11.40
C MET A 1 24.32 23.76 12.40
N GLU A 2 24.19 24.17 13.64
CA GLU A 2 23.39 23.48 14.67
C GLU A 2 21.87 23.53 14.46
N THR A 3 21.35 24.60 13.87
CA THR A 3 19.90 24.78 13.67
C THR A 3 19.32 23.82 12.62
N ARG A 4 20.11 23.36 11.63
CA ARG A 4 19.65 22.40 10.60
C ARG A 4 19.61 20.96 11.12
N ALA A 5 20.53 20.58 12.00
CA ALA A 5 20.55 19.25 12.61
C ALA A 5 19.36 19.07 13.59
N VAL A 6 19.03 20.12 14.35
CA VAL A 6 17.87 20.15 15.24
C VAL A 6 16.55 20.09 14.46
N LEU A 7 16.46 20.77 13.31
CA LEU A 7 15.28 20.72 12.44
C LEU A 7 15.09 19.32 11.84
N GLY A 8 16.17 18.67 11.38
CA GLY A 8 16.10 17.30 10.83
C GLY A 8 15.67 16.27 11.86
N ILE A 9 16.11 16.39 13.10
CA ILE A 9 15.68 15.52 14.20
C ILE A 9 14.22 15.77 14.55
N LEU A 10 13.76 17.00 14.56
CA LEU A 10 12.35 17.37 14.80
C LEU A 10 11.41 16.79 13.73
N PHE A 11 11.78 16.84 12.47
CA PHE A 11 10.96 16.30 11.38
C PHE A 11 10.91 14.77 11.35
N SER A 12 12.00 14.08 11.71
CA SER A 12 12.02 12.61 11.81
C SER A 12 11.20 12.07 12.99
N TYR A 13 11.03 12.86 14.06
CA TYR A 13 10.20 12.54 15.22
C TYR A 13 8.76 13.07 15.11
N CYS A 14 8.43 13.82 14.07
CA CYS A 14 7.23 14.66 14.02
C CYS A 14 5.93 13.87 14.21
N SER A 15 5.78 12.73 13.53
CA SER A 15 4.52 11.98 13.57
C SER A 15 4.23 11.35 14.93
N LYS A 16 5.21 10.68 15.52
CA LYS A 16 5.06 10.05 16.84
C LYS A 16 4.88 11.09 17.96
N LEU A 17 5.64 12.18 17.91
CA LEU A 17 5.60 13.25 18.90
C LEU A 17 4.24 13.93 18.91
N SER A 18 3.70 14.25 17.72
CA SER A 18 2.38 14.83 17.53
C SER A 18 1.28 13.95 18.16
N ALA A 19 1.32 12.64 17.94
CA ALA A 19 0.35 11.73 18.54
C ALA A 19 0.44 11.66 20.08
N LEU A 20 1.65 11.73 20.62
CA LEU A 20 1.84 11.74 22.07
C LEU A 20 1.37 13.07 22.71
N GLU A 21 1.59 14.21 22.06
CA GLU A 21 1.07 15.52 22.47
C GLU A 21 -0.46 15.56 22.46
N GLN A 22 -1.08 14.92 21.46
CA GLN A 22 -2.53 14.82 21.31
C GLN A 22 -3.18 13.79 22.25
N PHE A 23 -2.41 13.12 23.10
CA PHE A 23 -2.96 12.08 23.98
C PHE A 23 -4.07 12.61 24.90
N VAL A 24 -3.85 13.71 25.60
CA VAL A 24 -4.83 14.24 26.59
C VAL A 24 -6.15 14.64 25.94
N PRO A 25 -6.18 15.50 24.89
CA PRO A 25 -7.44 15.81 24.22
C PRO A 25 -8.11 14.58 23.61
N SER A 26 -7.35 13.62 23.07
CA SER A 26 -7.91 12.39 22.52
C SER A 26 -8.46 11.46 23.60
N LEU A 27 -7.83 11.41 24.77
CA LEU A 27 -8.32 10.65 25.93
C LEU A 27 -9.71 11.14 26.37
N GLU A 28 -9.94 12.46 26.35
CA GLU A 28 -11.25 13.04 26.68
C GLU A 28 -12.33 12.62 25.64
N LEU A 29 -11.98 12.59 24.34
CA LEU A 29 -12.90 12.15 23.27
C LEU A 29 -13.36 10.71 23.46
N VAL A 30 -12.54 9.84 24.03
CA VAL A 30 -12.89 8.44 24.31
C VAL A 30 -13.37 8.22 25.76
N TYR A 31 -13.82 9.29 26.42
CA TYR A 31 -14.32 9.24 27.80
C TYR A 31 -13.31 8.63 28.81
N ARG A 32 -12.04 8.93 28.60
CA ARG A 32 -10.89 8.44 29.40
C ARG A 32 -10.77 6.92 29.46
N LYS A 33 -11.23 6.21 28.41
CA LYS A 33 -11.16 4.75 28.31
C LYS A 33 -9.96 4.31 27.45
N LEU A 34 -9.31 3.22 27.85
CA LEU A 34 -8.28 2.52 27.06
C LEU A 34 -8.86 1.16 26.58
N PRO A 35 -8.35 0.60 25.46
CA PRO A 35 -7.32 1.16 24.59
C PRO A 35 -7.89 2.09 23.50
N PHE A 36 -7.04 2.94 22.94
CA PHE A 36 -7.31 3.68 21.71
C PHE A 36 -5.98 4.00 21.00
N GLY A 37 -6.05 4.43 19.74
CA GLY A 37 -4.87 4.76 18.96
C GLY A 37 -5.06 6.01 18.13
N LEU A 38 -3.93 6.65 17.81
CA LEU A 38 -3.82 7.77 16.89
C LEU A 38 -2.93 7.35 15.74
N ALA A 39 -3.39 7.57 14.51
CA ALA A 39 -2.65 7.23 13.30
C ALA A 39 -2.54 8.46 12.40
N GLU A 40 -1.39 8.59 11.77
CA GLU A 40 -1.16 9.62 10.77
C GLU A 40 -0.26 9.09 9.65
N THR A 41 -0.36 9.74 8.49
CA THR A 41 0.53 9.50 7.35
C THR A 41 1.03 10.85 6.86
N GLY A 42 2.32 10.97 6.66
CA GLY A 42 2.94 12.22 6.26
C GLY A 42 4.33 12.03 5.66
N LEU A 43 4.87 13.12 5.15
CA LEU A 43 6.24 13.18 4.65
C LEU A 43 7.19 13.44 5.82
N CYS A 44 8.23 12.63 5.90
CA CYS A 44 9.30 12.76 6.89
C CYS A 44 10.64 12.90 6.16
N PHE A 45 11.57 13.67 6.76
CA PHE A 45 12.91 13.81 6.24
C PHE A 45 13.86 12.97 7.10
N GLN A 46 14.47 11.96 6.50
CA GLN A 46 15.46 11.11 7.15
C GLN A 46 16.86 11.46 6.64
N PRO A 47 17.88 11.48 7.52
CA PRO A 47 19.26 11.61 7.06
C PRO A 47 19.59 10.46 6.13
N ALA A 48 20.05 10.74 4.92
CA ALA A 48 20.53 9.72 4.00
C ALA A 48 21.93 9.28 4.45
N GLU A 49 22.12 7.97 4.60
CA GLU A 49 23.43 7.41 4.99
C GLU A 49 24.50 7.82 4.00
N GLY A 50 25.55 8.49 4.48
CA GLY A 50 26.76 8.82 3.72
C GLY A 50 26.72 10.04 2.78
N SER A 51 25.57 10.71 2.57
CA SER A 51 25.47 11.78 1.56
C SER A 51 25.32 13.20 2.12
N GLY A 52 25.14 13.39 3.43
CA GLY A 52 24.85 14.70 4.02
C GLY A 52 23.53 15.35 3.59
N CYS A 53 22.78 14.69 2.72
CA CYS A 53 21.45 15.10 2.27
C CYS A 53 20.37 14.38 3.10
N SER A 54 19.21 15.00 3.24
CA SER A 54 18.04 14.33 3.80
C SER A 54 17.21 13.71 2.67
N ALA A 55 16.80 12.45 2.84
CA ALA A 55 15.84 11.81 1.95
C ALA A 55 14.43 12.07 2.46
N GLU A 56 13.54 12.46 1.55
CA GLU A 56 12.10 12.56 1.81
C GLU A 56 11.49 11.16 1.76
N VAL A 57 10.71 10.79 2.77
CA VAL A 57 10.10 9.47 2.92
C VAL A 57 8.66 9.63 3.36
N THR A 58 7.74 8.93 2.70
CA THR A 58 6.36 8.80 3.16
C THR A 58 6.30 7.79 4.30
N GLN A 59 5.94 8.27 5.50
CA GLN A 59 5.86 7.45 6.70
C GLN A 59 4.43 7.39 7.21
N THR A 60 4.00 6.20 7.62
CA THR A 60 2.78 6.01 8.40
C THR A 60 3.14 5.63 9.82
N SER A 61 2.53 6.27 10.79
CA SER A 61 2.67 5.93 12.20
C SER A 61 1.32 5.65 12.85
N LEU A 62 1.30 4.69 13.76
CA LEU A 62 0.20 4.41 14.68
C LEU A 62 0.76 4.36 16.09
N VAL A 63 0.20 5.17 16.96
CA VAL A 63 0.51 5.18 18.40
C VAL A 63 -0.70 4.63 19.14
N TRP A 64 -0.55 3.46 19.74
CA TRP A 64 -1.60 2.74 20.46
C TRP A 64 -1.40 2.88 21.96
N PHE A 65 -2.38 3.42 22.66
CA PHE A 65 -2.38 3.61 24.09
C PHE A 65 -3.16 2.50 24.77
N CYS A 66 -2.53 1.81 25.71
CA CYS A 66 -3.11 0.64 26.37
C CYS A 66 -2.74 0.56 27.87
N SER A 67 -3.39 -0.36 28.57
CA SER A 67 -3.00 -0.63 29.96
C SER A 67 -1.62 -1.30 30.03
N PRO A 68 -0.78 -0.99 31.03
CA PRO A 68 0.50 -1.65 31.24
C PRO A 68 0.43 -3.18 31.24
N ARG A 69 -0.65 -3.73 31.78
CA ARG A 69 -0.86 -5.18 31.88
C ARG A 69 -1.07 -5.86 30.54
N THR A 70 -1.51 -5.12 29.52
CA THR A 70 -1.87 -5.67 28.22
C THR A 70 -0.94 -5.20 27.09
N SER A 71 0.09 -4.43 27.39
CA SER A 71 0.97 -3.84 26.35
C SER A 71 1.67 -4.89 25.50
N SER A 72 2.16 -5.98 26.09
CA SER A 72 2.76 -7.09 25.33
C SER A 72 1.75 -7.80 24.43
N GLN A 73 0.52 -8.02 24.92
CA GLN A 73 -0.54 -8.62 24.13
C GLN A 73 -0.95 -7.74 22.93
N TRP A 74 -0.94 -6.42 23.13
CA TRP A 74 -1.21 -5.46 22.07
C TRP A 74 -0.09 -5.42 21.03
N LEU A 75 1.18 -5.54 21.45
CA LEU A 75 2.28 -5.67 20.50
C LEU A 75 2.11 -6.93 19.64
N ASP A 76 1.83 -8.08 20.25
CA ASP A 76 1.59 -9.34 19.53
C ASP A 76 0.36 -9.27 18.61
N HIS A 77 -0.71 -8.61 19.07
CA HIS A 77 -1.91 -8.37 18.26
C HIS A 77 -1.58 -7.56 17.02
N TRP A 78 -0.94 -6.41 17.19
CA TRP A 78 -0.62 -5.53 16.07
C TRP A 78 0.41 -6.17 15.12
N THR A 79 1.39 -6.90 15.63
CA THR A 79 2.34 -7.65 14.79
C THR A 79 1.60 -8.61 13.86
N ARG A 80 0.66 -9.40 14.39
CA ARG A 80 -0.14 -10.33 13.58
C ARG A 80 -1.02 -9.60 12.57
N GLN A 81 -1.69 -8.52 12.98
CA GLN A 81 -2.57 -7.75 12.09
C GLN A 81 -1.79 -7.08 10.96
N ARG A 82 -0.64 -6.47 11.29
CA ARG A 82 0.19 -5.80 10.29
C ARG A 82 0.82 -6.80 9.32
N LEU A 83 1.37 -7.90 9.81
CA LEU A 83 1.91 -8.95 8.95
C LEU A 83 0.82 -9.57 8.05
N LYS A 84 -0.37 -9.81 8.59
CA LYS A 84 -1.52 -10.27 7.79
C LYS A 84 -1.88 -9.26 6.70
N TRP A 85 -1.85 -7.96 7.02
CA TRP A 85 -2.13 -6.89 6.05
C TRP A 85 -1.11 -6.86 4.91
N TRP A 86 0.19 -6.95 5.21
CA TRP A 86 1.22 -7.02 4.17
C TRP A 86 1.05 -8.24 3.28
N ARG A 87 0.78 -9.39 3.87
CA ARG A 87 0.59 -10.66 3.15
C ARG A 87 -0.68 -10.71 2.29
N LYS A 88 -1.72 -9.99 2.69
CA LYS A 88 -3.01 -9.91 1.96
C LYS A 88 -2.82 -9.45 0.51
N PHE A 89 -1.96 -8.48 0.28
CA PHE A 89 -1.74 -7.88 -1.04
C PHE A 89 -0.57 -8.46 -1.81
N ALA A 90 0.12 -9.43 -1.22
CA ALA A 90 1.30 -10.03 -1.80
C ALA A 90 0.95 -11.18 -2.75
N LEU A 91 1.65 -11.25 -3.87
CA LEU A 91 1.61 -12.40 -4.77
C LEU A 91 2.31 -13.62 -4.14
N SER A 92 3.44 -13.37 -3.45
CA SER A 92 4.21 -14.35 -2.67
C SER A 92 4.23 -13.93 -1.19
N PRO A 93 3.23 -14.32 -0.39
CA PRO A 93 3.12 -13.91 1.02
C PRO A 93 4.29 -14.36 1.91
N SER A 94 5.00 -15.43 1.53
CA SER A 94 6.16 -15.96 2.26
C SER A 94 7.34 -15.01 2.32
N ASP A 95 7.44 -14.05 1.38
CA ASP A 95 8.54 -13.09 1.32
C ASP A 95 8.42 -12.01 2.41
N PHE A 96 7.24 -11.92 3.06
CA PHE A 96 6.98 -11.05 4.19
C PHE A 96 7.06 -11.85 5.49
N SER A 97 7.92 -11.44 6.39
CA SER A 97 8.12 -12.09 7.69
C SER A 97 8.26 -11.07 8.81
N SER A 98 8.24 -11.55 10.04
CA SER A 98 8.45 -10.70 11.22
C SER A 98 9.53 -11.30 12.10
N ASN A 99 10.46 -10.46 12.59
CA ASN A 99 11.54 -10.85 13.49
C ASN A 99 11.47 -10.01 14.76
N GLU A 100 11.72 -10.64 15.90
CA GLU A 100 11.91 -9.91 17.15
C GLU A 100 13.26 -9.21 17.13
N VAL A 101 13.30 -8.01 17.70
CA VAL A 101 14.50 -7.20 17.84
C VAL A 101 15.27 -7.69 19.06
N GLN A 102 16.57 -7.90 18.90
CA GLN A 102 17.45 -8.31 20.01
C GLN A 102 17.58 -7.20 21.04
N GLN A 103 17.90 -7.59 22.29
CA GLN A 103 17.96 -6.68 23.43
C GLN A 103 18.93 -5.50 23.22
N GLU A 104 20.04 -5.78 22.50
CA GLU A 104 21.09 -4.80 22.21
C GLU A 104 20.69 -3.76 21.16
N GLU A 105 19.69 -4.09 20.33
CA GLU A 105 19.19 -3.24 19.26
C GLU A 105 17.89 -2.52 19.64
N LEU A 106 17.42 -2.68 20.89
CA LEU A 106 16.19 -2.01 21.32
C LEU A 106 16.41 -0.49 21.36
N GLU A 107 15.43 0.23 20.83
CA GLU A 107 15.41 1.68 21.00
C GLU A 107 15.29 2.09 22.47
N GLN A 108 15.82 3.28 22.78
CA GLN A 108 15.71 3.86 24.11
C GLN A 108 14.25 3.87 24.61
N ALA A 109 14.01 3.41 25.82
CA ALA A 109 12.69 3.26 26.45
C ALA A 109 11.78 2.17 25.86
N ALA A 110 12.23 1.35 24.91
CA ALA A 110 11.48 0.19 24.45
C ALA A 110 11.79 -1.05 25.30
N SER A 111 10.76 -1.79 25.69
CA SER A 111 10.89 -3.05 26.42
C SER A 111 10.90 -4.27 25.50
N ARG A 112 10.33 -4.16 24.31
CA ARG A 112 10.27 -5.20 23.28
C ARG A 112 10.03 -4.56 21.92
N GLY A 113 10.59 -5.15 20.87
CA GLY A 113 10.43 -4.68 19.49
C GLY A 113 10.25 -5.82 18.51
N VAL A 114 9.52 -5.53 17.42
CA VAL A 114 9.33 -6.44 16.30
C VAL A 114 9.53 -5.65 15.01
N ARG A 115 10.21 -6.26 14.03
CA ARG A 115 10.36 -5.72 12.68
C ARG A 115 9.60 -6.58 11.69
N ILE A 116 8.82 -5.97 10.81
CA ILE A 116 8.28 -6.62 9.63
C ILE A 116 9.23 -6.35 8.48
N ILE A 117 9.68 -7.41 7.85
CA ILE A 117 10.72 -7.40 6.82
C ILE A 117 10.20 -8.01 5.52
N TYR A 118 10.78 -7.55 4.42
CA TYR A 118 10.60 -8.11 3.08
C TYR A 118 11.93 -8.58 2.51
N ASN A 119 11.92 -9.73 1.83
CA ASN A 119 13.09 -10.30 1.18
C ASN A 119 13.19 -9.76 -0.25
N PHE A 120 13.93 -8.66 -0.44
CA PHE A 120 14.26 -8.16 -1.77
C PHE A 120 15.32 -9.03 -2.44
N PRO A 121 15.45 -8.98 -3.78
CA PRO A 121 16.50 -9.72 -4.50
C PRO A 121 17.94 -9.37 -4.05
N TRP A 122 18.13 -8.20 -3.44
CA TRP A 122 19.43 -7.72 -2.93
C TRP A 122 19.61 -7.88 -1.41
N GLY A 123 18.61 -8.37 -0.70
CA GLY A 123 18.68 -8.62 0.74
C GLY A 123 17.39 -8.28 1.48
N GLN A 124 17.40 -8.51 2.77
CA GLN A 124 16.27 -8.22 3.65
C GLN A 124 16.23 -6.74 4.02
N GLU A 125 15.06 -6.13 3.93
CA GLU A 125 14.85 -4.77 4.40
C GLU A 125 13.63 -4.66 5.32
N VAL A 126 13.75 -3.76 6.29
CA VAL A 126 12.68 -3.47 7.25
C VAL A 126 11.65 -2.57 6.60
N LEU A 127 10.40 -3.00 6.56
CA LEU A 127 9.25 -2.22 6.09
C LEU A 127 8.57 -1.46 7.22
N GLU A 128 8.47 -2.11 8.39
CA GLU A 128 7.70 -1.62 9.52
C GLU A 128 8.37 -2.05 10.83
N THR A 129 8.37 -1.17 11.82
CA THR A 129 8.85 -1.44 13.16
C THR A 129 7.76 -1.22 14.19
N LEU A 130 7.64 -2.15 15.13
CA LEU A 130 6.68 -2.10 16.22
C LEU A 130 7.46 -2.13 17.55
N TRP A 131 7.18 -1.17 18.44
CA TRP A 131 7.84 -1.05 19.72
C TRP A 131 6.84 -1.05 20.86
N SER A 132 7.06 -1.88 21.88
CA SER A 132 6.37 -1.75 23.16
C SER A 132 7.19 -0.81 24.04
N ARG A 133 6.59 0.32 24.40
CA ARG A 133 7.21 1.35 25.23
C ARG A 133 6.42 1.48 26.53
N GLY A 134 7.11 1.92 27.59
CA GLY A 134 6.45 2.25 28.84
C GLY A 134 5.69 3.58 28.76
N ASP A 135 5.61 4.25 29.89
CA ASP A 135 4.98 5.56 30.07
C ASP A 135 5.98 6.72 30.04
N ALA A 136 7.29 6.46 29.95
CA ALA A 136 8.34 7.46 30.13
C ALA A 136 8.28 8.61 29.12
N GLU A 137 8.10 8.30 27.82
CA GLU A 137 8.01 9.32 26.78
C GLU A 137 6.72 10.16 26.93
N LEU A 138 5.60 9.52 27.27
CA LEU A 138 4.33 10.20 27.50
C LEU A 138 4.43 11.15 28.70
N LEU A 139 5.05 10.70 29.78
CA LEU A 139 5.35 11.54 30.95
C LEU A 139 6.24 12.72 30.62
N HIS A 140 7.30 12.50 29.85
CA HIS A 140 8.24 13.55 29.45
C HIS A 140 7.54 14.66 28.68
N ILE A 141 6.74 14.32 27.68
CA ILE A 141 6.01 15.28 26.83
C ILE A 141 5.00 16.09 27.65
N HIS A 142 4.32 15.45 28.59
CA HIS A 142 3.36 16.11 29.47
C HIS A 142 3.98 16.66 30.78
N LYS A 143 5.29 16.94 30.76
CA LYS A 143 6.03 17.61 31.86
C LYS A 143 5.88 16.93 33.23
N GLY A 144 5.71 15.60 33.22
CA GLY A 144 5.57 14.79 34.44
C GLY A 144 4.19 14.87 35.12
N ASP A 145 3.21 15.53 34.51
CA ASP A 145 1.86 15.68 35.07
C ASP A 145 1.05 14.37 34.94
N ARG A 146 1.19 13.51 35.92
CA ARG A 146 0.51 12.22 35.97
C ARG A 146 -1.01 12.34 36.07
N SER A 147 -1.54 13.46 36.61
CA SER A 147 -2.97 13.64 36.81
C SER A 147 -3.74 13.72 35.49
N LYS A 148 -3.15 14.39 34.50
CA LYS A 148 -3.72 14.51 33.14
C LYS A 148 -3.72 13.20 32.37
N LEU A 149 -2.76 12.31 32.66
CA LEU A 149 -2.56 11.05 31.94
C LEU A 149 -3.39 9.89 32.49
N GLN A 150 -4.08 10.09 33.64
CA GLN A 150 -4.88 9.03 34.25
C GLN A 150 -6.08 8.66 33.40
N HIS A 151 -6.32 7.36 33.27
CA HIS A 151 -7.48 6.80 32.58
C HIS A 151 -8.48 6.21 33.56
N ARG A 152 -9.72 6.00 33.12
CA ARG A 152 -10.85 5.64 33.99
C ARG A 152 -10.66 4.31 34.75
N ASP A 153 -10.04 3.31 34.11
CA ASP A 153 -9.93 1.95 34.64
C ASP A 153 -8.58 1.68 35.34
N GLY A 154 -7.72 2.68 35.40
CA GLY A 154 -6.33 2.50 35.78
C GLY A 154 -5.92 3.12 37.10
N ARG A 155 -6.56 2.78 38.20
CA ARG A 155 -6.19 3.20 39.58
C ARG A 155 -4.68 3.52 39.74
N LYS A 156 -4.21 4.71 39.40
CA LYS A 156 -2.83 5.19 39.49
C LYS A 156 -1.81 4.64 38.45
N SER A 157 -2.16 3.72 37.55
CA SER A 157 -1.30 3.31 36.45
C SER A 157 -1.42 4.28 35.27
N LEU A 158 -0.30 4.56 34.63
CA LEU A 158 -0.26 5.36 33.41
C LEU A 158 -0.38 4.45 32.18
N PRO A 159 -0.87 4.96 31.05
CA PRO A 159 -0.91 4.18 29.82
C PRO A 159 0.50 3.83 29.33
N HIS A 160 0.64 2.63 28.82
CA HIS A 160 1.79 2.24 28.02
C HIS A 160 1.50 2.51 26.54
N VAL A 161 2.56 2.69 25.78
CA VAL A 161 2.51 3.01 24.36
C VAL A 161 3.04 1.84 23.55
N VAL A 162 2.28 1.42 22.52
CA VAL A 162 2.78 0.58 21.44
C VAL A 162 2.85 1.46 20.19
N SER A 163 4.05 1.73 19.70
CA SER A 163 4.27 2.55 18.52
C SER A 163 4.61 1.68 17.32
N ILE A 164 3.99 2.00 16.20
CA ILE A 164 4.12 1.29 14.92
C ILE A 164 4.50 2.32 13.88
N THR A 165 5.58 2.08 13.15
CA THR A 165 6.08 3.00 12.13
C THR A 165 6.42 2.23 10.86
N ALA A 166 5.82 2.63 9.74
CA ALA A 166 6.01 2.00 8.43
C ALA A 166 6.58 2.99 7.41
N ASN A 167 7.57 2.55 6.65
CA ASN A 167 8.09 3.25 5.48
C ASN A 167 7.23 2.85 4.26
N MET A 168 6.37 3.76 3.80
CA MET A 168 5.42 3.48 2.73
C MET A 168 6.08 3.39 1.36
N ASP A 169 7.15 4.15 1.12
CA ASP A 169 7.89 4.10 -0.15
C ASP A 169 8.59 2.75 -0.32
N ARG A 170 9.24 2.28 0.76
CA ARG A 170 9.83 0.93 0.79
C ARG A 170 8.76 -0.15 0.69
N GLY A 171 7.61 0.05 1.31
CA GLY A 171 6.44 -0.83 1.19
C GLY A 171 5.92 -0.92 -0.23
N ALA A 172 5.80 0.20 -0.94
CA ALA A 172 5.42 0.23 -2.35
C ALA A 172 6.43 -0.53 -3.21
N MET A 173 7.74 -0.33 -2.95
CA MET A 173 8.83 -1.04 -3.63
C MET A 173 8.75 -2.55 -3.38
N ALA A 174 8.41 -2.97 -2.14
CA ALA A 174 8.23 -4.38 -1.79
C ALA A 174 7.07 -5.01 -2.58
N PHE A 175 5.92 -4.35 -2.69
CA PHE A 175 4.80 -4.84 -3.51
C PHE A 175 5.14 -4.89 -5.00
N LEU A 176 5.85 -3.89 -5.54
CA LEU A 176 6.31 -3.90 -6.93
C LEU A 176 7.27 -5.07 -7.19
N SER A 177 8.27 -5.24 -6.32
CA SER A 177 9.24 -6.35 -6.42
C SER A 177 8.56 -7.72 -6.30
N ASN A 178 7.64 -7.89 -5.35
CA ASN A 178 6.88 -9.12 -5.12
C ASN A 178 5.96 -9.48 -6.29
N SER A 179 5.40 -8.47 -6.96
CA SER A 179 4.41 -8.64 -8.04
C SER A 179 5.03 -8.77 -9.44
N LEU A 180 6.33 -8.46 -9.58
CA LEU A 180 7.01 -8.55 -10.87
C LEU A 180 7.36 -9.98 -11.23
N GLN A 181 6.75 -10.52 -12.28
CA GLN A 181 7.03 -11.86 -12.80
C GLN A 181 7.69 -11.79 -14.18
N GLN A 182 8.70 -12.62 -14.37
CA GLN A 182 9.31 -12.87 -15.67
C GLN A 182 8.82 -14.24 -16.18
N LEU A 183 7.90 -14.23 -17.14
CA LEU A 183 7.39 -15.44 -17.75
C LEU A 183 8.24 -15.80 -18.97
N LYS A 184 8.84 -16.98 -18.92
CA LYS A 184 9.54 -17.57 -20.07
C LYS A 184 8.51 -18.37 -20.86
N ARG A 185 8.25 -18.01 -22.11
CA ARG A 185 7.45 -18.81 -23.02
C ARG A 185 8.36 -19.55 -23.97
N GLU A 186 8.36 -20.87 -23.89
CA GLU A 186 9.01 -21.74 -24.87
C GLU A 186 8.11 -21.82 -26.10
N GLU A 187 8.31 -20.91 -27.04
CA GLU A 187 7.78 -21.09 -28.40
C GLU A 187 8.90 -21.59 -29.30
N SER A 188 8.73 -22.86 -29.76
CA SER A 188 9.45 -23.53 -30.83
C SER A 188 10.78 -22.89 -31.27
N LYS A 189 11.84 -23.51 -30.83
CA LYS A 189 13.23 -23.61 -31.39
C LYS A 189 14.09 -22.38 -31.59
N GLN A 190 13.67 -21.10 -31.53
CA GLN A 190 14.66 -20.03 -31.84
C GLN A 190 14.51 -18.66 -31.17
N LYS A 191 13.47 -18.29 -30.42
CA LYS A 191 13.44 -17.02 -29.68
C LYS A 191 12.77 -17.18 -28.32
N LEU A 192 13.57 -17.07 -27.24
CA LEU A 192 13.07 -16.86 -25.89
C LEU A 192 12.46 -15.45 -25.80
N HIS A 193 11.17 -15.33 -25.97
CA HIS A 193 10.47 -14.10 -25.61
C HIS A 193 10.25 -14.08 -24.10
N GLN A 194 11.04 -13.30 -23.39
CA GLN A 194 10.81 -12.99 -21.99
C GLN A 194 9.68 -11.96 -21.89
N ARG A 195 8.56 -12.35 -21.31
CA ARG A 195 7.46 -11.44 -21.01
C ARG A 195 7.53 -11.04 -19.53
N LYS A 196 7.58 -9.75 -19.27
CA LYS A 196 7.46 -9.19 -17.92
C LYS A 196 6.00 -8.88 -17.65
N VAL A 197 5.53 -9.26 -16.48
CA VAL A 197 4.15 -8.99 -16.04
C VAL A 197 4.19 -8.48 -14.61
N LEU A 198 3.57 -7.32 -14.38
CA LEU A 198 3.42 -6.76 -13.05
C LEU A 198 2.06 -7.19 -12.47
N LYS A 199 2.06 -8.29 -11.70
CA LYS A 199 0.85 -8.88 -11.10
C LYS A 199 0.49 -8.26 -9.75
N LEU A 200 0.34 -6.93 -9.71
CA LEU A 200 -0.18 -6.26 -8.52
C LEU A 200 -1.57 -6.78 -8.16
N HIS A 201 -1.81 -6.89 -6.86
CA HIS A 201 -3.15 -7.17 -6.33
C HIS A 201 -4.18 -6.20 -6.92
N PRO A 202 -5.41 -6.64 -7.27
CA PRO A 202 -6.39 -5.79 -7.95
C PRO A 202 -6.67 -4.47 -7.25
N VAL A 203 -6.65 -4.44 -5.92
CA VAL A 203 -6.82 -3.21 -5.13
C VAL A 203 -5.65 -2.23 -5.32
N LEU A 204 -4.42 -2.75 -5.40
CA LEU A 204 -3.20 -1.93 -5.52
C LEU A 204 -2.87 -1.52 -6.96
N ALA A 205 -3.40 -2.22 -7.97
CA ALA A 205 -3.14 -1.89 -9.37
C ALA A 205 -3.58 -0.44 -9.68
N PRO A 206 -2.67 0.47 -10.11
CA PRO A 206 -3.01 1.87 -10.32
C PRO A 206 -3.99 2.07 -11.47
N ILE A 207 -3.92 1.23 -12.50
CA ILE A 207 -4.81 1.24 -13.66
C ILE A 207 -5.58 -0.07 -13.69
N LYS A 208 -6.91 0.03 -13.67
CA LYS A 208 -7.78 -1.15 -13.67
C LYS A 208 -8.06 -1.65 -15.08
N VAL A 209 -8.20 -0.74 -16.03
CA VAL A 209 -8.63 -1.04 -17.40
C VAL A 209 -7.84 -0.23 -18.42
N ALA A 210 -7.49 -0.85 -19.55
CA ALA A 210 -7.05 -0.16 -20.76
C ALA A 210 -8.11 -0.30 -21.86
N LEU A 211 -8.49 0.82 -22.45
CA LEU A 211 -9.44 0.87 -23.57
C LEU A 211 -8.69 0.98 -24.89
N ASN A 212 -8.93 0.07 -25.82
CA ASN A 212 -8.33 0.05 -27.14
C ASN A 212 -9.37 -0.16 -28.23
N ILE A 213 -9.05 0.33 -29.42
CA ILE A 213 -9.80 0.07 -30.64
C ILE A 213 -9.06 -1.00 -31.45
N ALA A 214 -9.79 -1.98 -31.96
CA ALA A 214 -9.31 -2.90 -32.97
C ALA A 214 -8.96 -2.16 -34.28
N ARG A 215 -8.46 -2.86 -35.27
CA ARG A 215 -8.14 -2.27 -36.57
C ARG A 215 -9.34 -1.50 -37.14
N GLY A 216 -9.10 -0.32 -37.74
CA GLY A 216 -10.14 0.49 -38.38
C GLY A 216 -10.77 1.52 -37.45
N ALA A 217 -9.96 2.27 -36.66
CA ALA A 217 -10.47 3.32 -35.77
C ALA A 217 -11.37 4.33 -36.52
N THR A 218 -12.69 4.16 -36.42
CA THR A 218 -13.69 5.10 -36.91
C THR A 218 -14.05 6.13 -35.81
N VAL A 219 -14.75 7.20 -36.22
CA VAL A 219 -15.24 8.22 -35.30
C VAL A 219 -16.20 7.60 -34.29
N GLU A 220 -17.06 6.71 -34.73
CA GLU A 220 -18.08 6.03 -33.93
C GLU A 220 -17.41 5.14 -32.82
N LEU A 221 -16.37 4.39 -33.16
CA LEU A 221 -15.64 3.56 -32.22
C LEU A 221 -14.93 4.42 -31.14
N ARG A 222 -14.42 5.60 -31.54
CA ARG A 222 -13.85 6.55 -30.59
C ARG A 222 -14.89 7.09 -29.62
N GLN A 223 -16.08 7.44 -30.12
CA GLN A 223 -17.19 7.91 -29.28
C GLN A 223 -17.62 6.86 -28.26
N ILE A 224 -17.64 5.56 -28.64
CA ILE A 224 -17.90 4.48 -27.67
C ILE A 224 -16.78 4.43 -26.61
N CYS A 225 -15.50 4.54 -26.99
CA CYS A 225 -14.40 4.57 -26.04
C CYS A 225 -14.51 5.75 -25.07
N GLU A 226 -14.84 6.93 -25.55
CA GLU A 226 -15.04 8.14 -24.73
C GLU A 226 -16.21 7.98 -23.77
N GLY A 227 -17.32 7.41 -24.21
CA GLY A 227 -18.47 7.11 -23.37
C GLY A 227 -18.13 6.13 -22.25
N LEU A 228 -17.43 5.03 -22.56
CA LEU A 228 -16.95 4.07 -21.56
C LEU A 228 -15.92 4.67 -20.62
N LEU A 229 -15.00 5.49 -21.13
CA LEU A 229 -14.02 6.19 -20.29
C LEU A 229 -14.73 7.05 -19.24
N GLN A 230 -15.70 7.86 -19.66
CA GLN A 230 -16.48 8.70 -18.77
C GLN A 230 -17.25 7.87 -17.72
N GLU A 231 -17.91 6.80 -18.15
CA GLU A 231 -18.68 5.91 -17.27
C GLU A 231 -17.79 5.25 -16.20
N PHE A 232 -16.57 4.82 -16.58
CA PHE A 232 -15.64 4.21 -15.63
C PHE A 232 -15.06 5.22 -14.66
N LEU A 233 -14.71 6.44 -15.12
CA LEU A 233 -14.24 7.52 -14.26
C LEU A 233 -15.28 7.94 -13.22
N GLU A 234 -16.55 8.06 -13.62
CA GLU A 234 -17.67 8.31 -12.70
C GLU A 234 -17.82 7.20 -11.66
N ALA A 235 -17.56 5.95 -12.06
CA ALA A 235 -17.55 4.79 -11.17
C ALA A 235 -16.25 4.67 -10.34
N LYS A 236 -15.32 5.63 -10.42
CA LYS A 236 -14.00 5.62 -9.77
C LYS A 236 -13.11 4.44 -10.17
N ILE A 237 -13.30 3.91 -11.37
CA ILE A 237 -12.44 2.90 -11.98
C ILE A 237 -11.38 3.62 -12.80
N SER A 238 -10.10 3.41 -12.48
CA SER A 238 -9.00 4.04 -13.21
C SER A 238 -8.80 3.39 -14.59
N VAL A 239 -8.73 4.23 -15.63
CA VAL A 239 -8.68 3.80 -17.02
C VAL A 239 -7.49 4.38 -17.75
N TRP A 240 -6.85 3.58 -18.57
CA TRP A 240 -5.85 4.01 -19.53
C TRP A 240 -6.51 4.19 -20.93
N PRO A 241 -6.49 5.39 -21.53
CA PRO A 241 -7.10 5.65 -22.82
C PRO A 241 -6.17 5.23 -23.97
N GLY A 242 -5.92 3.94 -24.12
CA GLY A 242 -5.01 3.39 -25.11
C GLY A 242 -5.43 3.66 -26.57
N TYR A 243 -6.73 3.91 -26.80
CA TYR A 243 -7.25 4.31 -28.11
C TYR A 243 -6.75 5.68 -28.62
N LEU A 244 -6.15 6.48 -27.73
CA LEU A 244 -5.54 7.77 -28.11
C LEU A 244 -4.07 7.61 -28.53
N GLU A 245 -3.48 6.43 -28.37
CA GLU A 245 -2.09 6.19 -28.75
C GLU A 245 -1.98 6.17 -30.29
N THR A 246 -1.11 7.00 -30.80
CA THR A 246 -0.96 7.20 -32.26
C THR A 246 0.07 6.29 -32.92
N LEU A 247 0.88 5.58 -32.11
CA LEU A 247 1.91 4.69 -32.64
C LEU A 247 1.30 3.39 -33.20
N PRO A 248 1.65 2.97 -34.41
CA PRO A 248 1.20 1.72 -34.98
C PRO A 248 1.84 0.56 -34.21
N THR A 249 1.14 0.03 -33.23
CA THR A 249 1.61 -1.02 -32.34
C THR A 249 0.76 -2.27 -32.56
N SER A 250 1.37 -3.44 -32.64
CA SER A 250 0.60 -4.68 -32.71
C SER A 250 -0.14 -4.92 -31.38
N MET A 251 -1.27 -5.64 -31.45
CA MET A 251 -2.03 -6.01 -30.25
C MET A 251 -1.20 -6.82 -29.24
N GLU A 252 -0.19 -7.55 -29.70
CA GLU A 252 0.72 -8.31 -28.82
C GLU A 252 1.63 -7.36 -28.06
N GLN A 253 2.18 -6.35 -28.73
CA GLN A 253 3.01 -5.33 -28.10
C GLN A 253 2.19 -4.48 -27.10
N LEU A 254 0.95 -4.10 -27.46
CA LEU A 254 0.06 -3.39 -26.54
C LEU A 254 -0.27 -4.23 -25.29
N ASN A 255 -0.58 -5.52 -25.48
CA ASN A 255 -0.83 -6.42 -24.37
C ASN A 255 0.42 -6.56 -23.47
N ALA A 256 1.62 -6.68 -24.05
CA ALA A 256 2.88 -6.74 -23.28
C ALA A 256 3.09 -5.45 -22.48
N LYS A 257 2.87 -4.28 -23.09
CA LYS A 257 2.94 -2.99 -22.42
C LYS A 257 1.98 -2.91 -21.23
N TYR A 258 0.72 -3.29 -21.42
CA TYR A 258 -0.28 -3.21 -20.34
C TYR A 258 -0.02 -4.24 -19.24
N ASP A 259 0.52 -5.41 -19.56
CA ASP A 259 0.96 -6.38 -18.59
C ASP A 259 2.15 -5.86 -17.74
N GLU A 260 3.10 -5.14 -18.36
CA GLU A 260 4.20 -4.46 -17.67
C GLU A 260 3.72 -3.29 -16.81
N MET A 261 2.68 -2.57 -17.24
CA MET A 261 2.03 -1.50 -16.45
C MET A 261 1.16 -2.04 -15.31
N GLY A 262 0.91 -3.34 -15.26
CA GLY A 262 0.05 -3.97 -14.26
C GLY A 262 -1.44 -3.74 -14.45
N VAL A 263 -1.89 -3.38 -15.66
CA VAL A 263 -3.30 -3.19 -16.01
C VAL A 263 -4.06 -4.50 -15.87
N LEU A 264 -5.17 -4.52 -15.15
CA LEU A 264 -5.92 -5.75 -14.85
C LEU A 264 -6.64 -6.31 -16.09
N PHE A 265 -7.32 -5.44 -16.83
CA PHE A 265 -8.10 -5.81 -17.98
C PHE A 265 -7.81 -4.91 -19.17
N THR A 266 -7.72 -5.51 -20.35
CA THR A 266 -7.68 -4.79 -21.62
C THR A 266 -9.00 -5.00 -22.34
N ILE A 267 -9.70 -3.91 -22.62
CA ILE A 267 -10.96 -3.91 -23.38
C ILE A 267 -10.67 -3.51 -24.82
N ILE A 268 -11.12 -4.32 -25.76
CA ILE A 268 -10.93 -4.11 -27.18
C ILE A 268 -12.31 -3.89 -27.81
N ILE A 269 -12.48 -2.72 -28.40
CA ILE A 269 -13.70 -2.26 -29.07
C ILE A 269 -13.49 -2.37 -30.59
N GLY A 270 -14.40 -2.98 -31.28
CA GLY A 270 -14.32 -3.21 -32.71
C GLY A 270 -15.67 -3.02 -33.43
N GLU A 271 -15.73 -3.30 -34.73
CA GLU A 271 -16.95 -3.18 -35.54
C GLU A 271 -18.11 -3.98 -34.94
N ASN A 272 -17.85 -5.18 -34.45
CA ASN A 272 -18.88 -5.99 -33.76
C ASN A 272 -19.51 -5.27 -32.57
N THR A 273 -18.79 -4.34 -31.95
CA THR A 273 -19.33 -3.56 -30.81
C THR A 273 -20.40 -2.57 -31.31
N LEU A 274 -20.23 -2.00 -32.51
CA LEU A 274 -21.24 -1.13 -33.14
C LEU A 274 -22.51 -1.89 -33.48
N GLU A 275 -22.38 -3.12 -33.96
CA GLU A 275 -23.52 -3.91 -34.45
C GLU A 275 -24.29 -4.62 -33.33
N SER A 276 -23.55 -5.21 -32.39
CA SER A 276 -24.11 -6.12 -31.37
C SER A 276 -23.90 -5.69 -29.93
N GLY A 277 -23.17 -4.59 -29.68
CA GLY A 277 -22.80 -4.16 -28.34
C GLY A 277 -21.74 -5.07 -27.67
N LEU A 278 -21.17 -6.03 -28.42
CA LEU A 278 -20.21 -6.98 -27.86
C LEU A 278 -18.77 -6.44 -27.96
N LEU A 279 -18.01 -6.55 -26.86
CA LEU A 279 -16.61 -6.18 -26.78
C LEU A 279 -15.77 -7.34 -26.25
N GLN A 280 -14.47 -7.31 -26.50
CA GLN A 280 -13.55 -8.31 -25.99
C GLN A 280 -12.86 -7.77 -24.73
N VAL A 281 -12.83 -8.59 -23.68
CA VAL A 281 -12.14 -8.31 -22.41
C VAL A 281 -11.03 -9.33 -22.24
N ARG A 282 -9.79 -8.85 -22.11
CA ARG A 282 -8.62 -9.71 -21.82
C ARG A 282 -8.17 -9.50 -20.39
N SER A 283 -8.05 -10.58 -19.63
CA SER A 283 -7.46 -10.55 -18.29
C SER A 283 -5.93 -10.61 -18.38
N ARG A 284 -5.23 -9.77 -17.57
CA ARG A 284 -3.79 -9.81 -17.37
C ARG A 284 -3.32 -11.16 -16.79
N ASP A 285 -4.06 -11.67 -15.79
CA ASP A 285 -3.63 -12.80 -14.99
C ASP A 285 -3.76 -14.14 -15.71
N THR A 286 -4.85 -14.33 -16.43
CA THR A 286 -5.13 -15.57 -17.20
C THR A 286 -4.76 -15.47 -18.68
N THR A 287 -4.61 -14.26 -19.21
CA THR A 287 -4.48 -13.95 -20.65
C THR A 287 -5.66 -14.38 -21.51
N ILE A 288 -6.72 -14.90 -20.89
CA ILE A 288 -7.95 -15.31 -21.56
C ILE A 288 -8.69 -14.06 -22.07
N LYS A 289 -9.26 -14.18 -23.25
CA LYS A 289 -10.15 -13.19 -23.86
C LYS A 289 -11.58 -13.71 -23.79
N GLU A 290 -12.44 -12.90 -23.22
CA GLU A 290 -13.87 -13.19 -23.12
C GLU A 290 -14.64 -12.13 -23.89
N THR A 291 -15.79 -12.52 -24.45
CA THR A 291 -16.71 -11.59 -25.11
C THR A 291 -17.81 -11.24 -24.12
N MET A 292 -18.08 -9.94 -23.96
CA MET A 292 -19.04 -9.42 -23.01
C MET A 292 -19.83 -8.28 -23.65
N HIS A 293 -21.09 -8.12 -23.24
CA HIS A 293 -21.91 -6.99 -23.70
C HIS A 293 -21.48 -5.70 -22.95
N ILE A 294 -21.46 -4.58 -23.66
CA ILE A 294 -21.01 -3.28 -23.14
C ILE A 294 -21.73 -2.86 -21.85
N SER A 295 -23.01 -3.17 -21.72
CA SER A 295 -23.81 -2.84 -20.52
C SER A 295 -23.42 -3.62 -19.26
N GLU A 296 -22.70 -4.74 -19.40
CA GLU A 296 -22.32 -5.61 -18.27
C GLU A 296 -20.93 -5.32 -17.75
N ILE A 297 -20.07 -4.68 -18.56
CA ILE A 297 -18.65 -4.52 -18.27
C ILE A 297 -18.37 -3.75 -16.97
N LYS A 298 -19.11 -2.68 -16.70
CA LYS A 298 -18.95 -1.88 -15.48
C LYS A 298 -19.25 -2.69 -14.22
N ASN A 299 -20.36 -3.45 -14.24
CA ASN A 299 -20.75 -4.31 -13.12
C ASN A 299 -19.76 -5.46 -12.91
N PHE A 300 -19.23 -6.03 -13.98
CA PHE A 300 -18.18 -7.05 -13.94
C PHE A 300 -16.93 -6.51 -13.24
N LEU A 301 -16.41 -5.37 -13.71
CA LEU A 301 -15.21 -4.73 -13.12
C LEU A 301 -15.40 -4.38 -11.66
N PHE A 302 -16.55 -3.79 -11.33
CA PHE A 302 -16.87 -3.41 -9.96
C PHE A 302 -16.89 -4.63 -9.02
N ARG A 303 -17.55 -5.71 -9.42
CA ARG A 303 -17.59 -6.96 -8.65
C ARG A 303 -16.20 -7.58 -8.48
N TYR A 304 -15.39 -7.58 -9.54
CA TYR A 304 -14.04 -8.14 -9.48
C TYR A 304 -13.15 -7.38 -8.50
N ILE A 305 -13.16 -6.04 -8.57
CA ILE A 305 -12.35 -5.18 -7.68
C ILE A 305 -12.84 -5.29 -6.23
N SER A 306 -14.16 -5.23 -6.01
CA SER A 306 -14.75 -5.33 -4.67
C SER A 306 -14.55 -6.71 -4.04
N ALA A 307 -14.62 -7.79 -4.81
CA ALA A 307 -14.32 -9.13 -4.31
C ALA A 307 -12.87 -9.25 -3.84
N ALA A 308 -11.92 -8.66 -4.57
CA ALA A 308 -10.51 -8.65 -4.19
C ALA A 308 -10.22 -7.84 -2.92
N ASP A 309 -11.05 -6.85 -2.58
CA ASP A 309 -10.88 -6.07 -1.35
C ASP A 309 -11.32 -6.86 -0.10
N ASN A 310 -12.23 -7.82 -0.25
CA ASN A 310 -12.81 -8.61 0.85
C ASN A 310 -12.02 -9.89 1.18
N ILE A 311 -10.98 -10.22 0.41
CA ILE A 311 -10.08 -11.36 0.67
C ILE A 311 -8.96 -10.91 1.61
#